data_a3d56a8383f310284e6f8c50328a0d98
#
_entry.id   a3d56a8383f310284e6f8c50328a0d98
#
_cell.length_a   1.000
_cell.length_b   1.000
_cell.length_c   1.000
_cell.angle_alpha   90.00
_cell.angle_beta   90.00
_cell.angle_gamma   90.00
#
_symmetry.space_group_name_H-M   'P 1'
#
loop_
_entity.id
_entity.type
_entity.pdbx_description
1 polymer ?
#
loop_
_entity_poly.entity_id
_entity_poly.type
_entity_poly.pdbx_seq_one_letter_code
_entity_poly.pdbx_strand_id
1 'polypeptide(L)'
;QAIIIVLIQIGGMGVITVAAAITMAAGKKISLMQRSTMQDAISAPQVGGIVRFTGFILKGIVIIELLGAAIMAPVFIGDYGFGEGLWMAVFHSISAFCNAGFDIVNDGILFNSLMGYAANPIINLAIMLLIIIGGLGFLTWSDICTNGIDIKRYHMQSKVILTVTSGLILVPTVYFFFFELVHLPFAERFWGALFQAVTPRTAGFNTVDLNAMSETGQMITSLLMI
;
A
#
# COMPACT_ATOMS: atom_id res chain seq x y z
N GLN A 1 13.51 7.53 12.67
CA GLN A 1 12.16 7.44 12.01
C GLN A 1 12.06 8.42 10.84
N ALA A 2 12.35 9.73 11.00
CA ALA A 2 12.20 10.73 9.93
C ALA A 2 13.08 10.43 8.69
N ILE A 3 14.31 9.97 8.86
CA ILE A 3 15.18 9.58 7.73
C ILE A 3 14.59 8.35 7.00
N ILE A 4 14.10 7.38 7.75
CA ILE A 4 13.52 6.16 7.19
C ILE A 4 12.30 6.48 6.33
N ILE A 5 11.39 7.33 6.81
CA ILE A 5 10.17 7.69 6.07
C ILE A 5 10.49 8.43 4.76
N VAL A 6 11.50 9.31 4.77
CA VAL A 6 11.98 9.99 3.55
C VAL A 6 12.54 8.99 2.54
N LEU A 7 13.33 7.99 3.00
CA LEU A 7 13.86 6.95 2.13
C LEU A 7 12.75 6.05 1.57
N ILE A 8 11.75 5.69 2.39
CA ILE A 8 10.57 4.95 1.96
C ILE A 8 9.83 5.73 0.87
N GLN A 9 9.60 7.02 1.08
CA GLN A 9 8.89 7.87 0.12
C GLN A 9 9.64 7.99 -1.21
N ILE A 10 10.96 8.18 -1.17
CA ILE A 10 11.79 8.23 -2.38
C ILE A 10 11.78 6.88 -3.10
N GLY A 11 11.90 5.77 -2.37
CA GLY A 11 11.87 4.42 -2.92
C GLY A 11 10.52 4.05 -3.51
N GLY A 12 9.43 4.29 -2.78
CA GLY A 12 8.07 3.94 -3.20
C GLY A 12 7.58 4.73 -4.42
N MET A 13 7.93 6.01 -4.52
CA MET A 13 7.64 6.81 -5.72
C MET A 13 8.56 6.49 -6.89
N GLY A 14 9.70 5.87 -6.64
CA GLY A 14 10.78 5.70 -7.61
C GLY A 14 11.65 6.95 -7.78
N VAL A 15 12.95 6.75 -7.79
CA VAL A 15 13.96 7.84 -7.83
C VAL A 15 13.75 8.79 -9.02
N ILE A 16 13.35 8.26 -10.18
CA ILE A 16 13.15 9.05 -11.39
C ILE A 16 11.93 9.98 -11.24
N THR A 17 10.85 9.50 -10.63
CA THR A 17 9.65 10.32 -10.37
C THR A 17 9.95 11.44 -9.39
N VAL A 18 10.74 11.15 -8.34
CA VAL A 18 11.19 12.16 -7.36
C VAL A 18 12.09 13.19 -8.02
N ALA A 19 13.06 12.78 -8.85
CA ALA A 19 13.94 13.70 -9.59
C ALA A 19 13.12 14.60 -10.54
N ALA A 20 12.12 14.04 -11.20
CA ALA A 20 11.18 14.81 -12.03
C ALA A 20 10.36 15.80 -11.19
N ALA A 21 9.87 15.39 -10.03
CA ALA A 21 9.15 16.27 -9.11
C ALA A 21 9.99 17.47 -8.66
N ILE A 22 11.24 17.24 -8.27
CA ILE A 22 12.19 18.30 -7.90
C ILE A 22 12.45 19.25 -9.09
N THR A 23 12.65 18.69 -10.28
CA THR A 23 12.88 19.49 -11.50
C THR A 23 11.68 20.37 -11.84
N MET A 24 10.46 19.81 -11.69
CA MET A 24 9.21 20.54 -11.89
C MET A 24 9.01 21.64 -10.83
N ALA A 25 9.26 21.34 -9.55
CA ALA A 25 9.16 22.31 -8.45
C ALA A 25 10.17 23.46 -8.60
N ALA A 26 11.36 23.18 -9.16
CA ALA A 26 12.36 24.21 -9.49
C ALA A 26 12.01 25.05 -10.74
N GLY A 27 10.86 24.83 -11.37
CA GLY A 27 10.43 25.57 -12.56
C GLY A 27 11.27 25.31 -13.81
N LYS A 28 12.13 24.31 -13.82
CA LYS A 28 13.00 23.97 -14.96
C LYS A 28 12.23 23.21 -16.05
N LYS A 29 12.54 23.51 -17.31
CA LYS A 29 11.99 22.77 -18.45
C LYS A 29 12.59 21.36 -18.50
N ILE A 30 11.72 20.34 -18.53
CA ILE A 30 12.12 18.94 -18.65
C ILE A 30 12.50 18.67 -20.12
N SER A 31 13.72 18.21 -20.38
CA SER A 31 14.22 17.87 -21.71
C SER A 31 13.49 16.65 -22.29
N LEU A 32 13.57 16.46 -23.62
CA LEU A 32 12.97 15.28 -24.28
C LEU A 32 13.56 13.96 -23.76
N MET A 33 14.85 13.92 -23.51
CA MET A 33 15.54 12.73 -22.97
C MET A 33 15.02 12.40 -21.55
N GLN A 34 14.87 13.40 -20.68
CA GLN A 34 14.28 13.21 -19.36
C GLN A 34 12.83 12.74 -19.43
N ARG A 35 12.04 13.22 -20.39
CA ARG A 35 10.67 12.75 -20.62
C ARG A 35 10.60 11.29 -21.03
N SER A 36 11.53 10.84 -21.89
CA SER A 36 11.64 9.42 -22.27
C SER A 36 11.97 8.56 -21.08
N THR A 37 12.96 8.97 -20.27
CA THR A 37 13.32 8.23 -19.04
C THR A 37 12.17 8.19 -18.03
N MET A 38 11.39 9.27 -17.90
CA MET A 38 10.18 9.30 -17.06
C MET A 38 9.10 8.36 -17.61
N GLN A 39 8.93 8.32 -18.93
CA GLN A 39 7.97 7.41 -19.57
C GLN A 39 8.29 5.95 -19.24
N ASP A 40 9.55 5.56 -19.37
CA ASP A 40 10.00 4.20 -19.08
C ASP A 40 9.80 3.85 -17.60
N ALA A 41 10.13 4.78 -16.69
CA ALA A 41 10.00 4.58 -15.24
C ALA A 41 8.56 4.42 -14.77
N ILE A 42 7.61 5.11 -15.40
CA ILE A 42 6.19 5.11 -15.00
C ILE A 42 5.38 4.15 -15.90
N SER A 43 6.04 3.53 -16.89
CA SER A 43 5.41 2.70 -17.94
C SER A 43 4.27 3.43 -18.66
N ALA A 44 4.44 4.74 -18.91
CA ALA A 44 3.43 5.55 -19.57
C ALA A 44 3.34 5.26 -21.07
N PRO A 45 2.14 5.19 -21.67
CA PRO A 45 1.97 4.81 -23.07
C PRO A 45 2.53 5.83 -24.07
N GLN A 46 2.71 7.09 -23.67
CA GLN A 46 3.16 8.18 -24.55
C GLN A 46 4.04 9.20 -23.85
N VAL A 47 5.08 9.71 -24.52
CA VAL A 47 5.94 10.81 -24.05
C VAL A 47 5.16 12.14 -23.93
N GLY A 48 4.17 12.32 -24.80
CA GLY A 48 3.28 13.48 -24.79
C GLY A 48 2.39 13.48 -23.56
N GLY A 49 2.46 14.54 -22.72
CA GLY A 49 1.66 14.66 -21.51
C GLY A 49 2.26 14.03 -20.25
N ILE A 50 3.45 13.42 -20.33
CA ILE A 50 4.12 12.76 -19.19
C ILE A 50 4.26 13.68 -17.97
N VAL A 51 4.57 14.96 -18.17
CA VAL A 51 4.70 15.93 -17.09
C VAL A 51 3.37 16.14 -16.33
N ARG A 52 2.25 16.22 -17.08
CA ARG A 52 0.92 16.31 -16.46
C ARG A 52 0.57 15.04 -15.71
N PHE A 53 0.90 13.89 -16.29
CA PHE A 53 0.66 12.58 -15.69
C PHE A 53 1.48 12.40 -14.40
N THR A 54 2.76 12.78 -14.40
CA THR A 54 3.58 12.77 -13.18
C THR A 54 3.02 13.71 -12.11
N GLY A 55 2.54 14.89 -12.48
CA GLY A 55 1.87 15.79 -11.55
C GLY A 55 0.57 15.20 -10.96
N PHE A 56 -0.19 14.45 -11.75
CA PHE A 56 -1.36 13.71 -11.29
C PHE A 56 -0.95 12.63 -10.27
N ILE A 57 0.08 11.84 -10.57
CA ILE A 57 0.61 10.81 -9.66
C ILE A 57 1.04 11.42 -8.33
N LEU A 58 1.87 12.46 -8.35
CA LEU A 58 2.37 13.10 -7.12
C LEU A 58 1.25 13.64 -6.23
N LYS A 59 0.26 14.31 -6.84
CA LYS A 59 -0.91 14.78 -6.10
C LYS A 59 -1.73 13.62 -5.53
N GLY A 60 -1.93 12.57 -6.32
CA GLY A 60 -2.64 11.37 -5.91
C GLY A 60 -1.99 10.69 -4.70
N ILE A 61 -0.67 10.52 -4.73
CA ILE A 61 0.11 9.94 -3.63
C ILE A 61 -0.13 10.73 -2.35
N VAL A 62 0.13 12.03 -2.37
CA VAL A 62 -0.02 12.89 -1.18
C VAL A 62 -1.45 12.86 -0.62
N ILE A 63 -2.46 12.92 -1.50
CA ILE A 63 -3.87 12.87 -1.08
C ILE A 63 -4.20 11.53 -0.42
N ILE A 64 -3.79 10.40 -1.01
CA ILE A 64 -4.10 9.06 -0.50
C ILE A 64 -3.38 8.83 0.83
N GLU A 65 -2.11 9.22 0.94
CA GLU A 65 -1.35 9.10 2.18
C GLU A 65 -1.94 9.96 3.30
N LEU A 66 -2.34 11.19 3.01
CA LEU A 66 -3.01 12.06 3.99
C LEU A 66 -4.37 11.52 4.43
N LEU A 67 -5.15 10.96 3.51
CA LEU A 67 -6.43 10.32 3.84
C LEU A 67 -6.22 9.08 4.70
N GLY A 68 -5.24 8.23 4.36
CA GLY A 68 -4.88 7.07 5.18
C GLY A 68 -4.46 7.46 6.59
N ALA A 69 -3.59 8.46 6.71
CA ALA A 69 -3.17 9.00 8.00
C ALA A 69 -4.36 9.57 8.79
N ALA A 70 -5.25 10.34 8.15
CA ALA A 70 -6.43 10.91 8.79
C ALA A 70 -7.42 9.84 9.30
N ILE A 71 -7.56 8.71 8.60
CA ILE A 71 -8.42 7.59 9.02
C ILE A 71 -7.82 6.87 10.23
N MET A 72 -6.50 6.66 10.26
CA MET A 72 -5.82 5.95 11.35
C MET A 72 -5.55 6.83 12.57
N ALA A 73 -5.43 8.16 12.39
CA ALA A 73 -5.09 9.12 13.45
C ALA A 73 -5.98 9.00 14.70
N PRO A 74 -7.32 8.89 14.63
CA PRO A 74 -8.16 8.80 15.83
C PRO A 74 -7.81 7.60 16.72
N VAL A 75 -7.42 6.46 16.12
CA VAL A 75 -7.05 5.25 16.86
C VAL A 75 -5.70 5.45 17.53
N PHE A 76 -4.66 5.82 16.76
CA PHE A 76 -3.32 6.00 17.32
C PHE A 76 -3.24 7.17 18.31
N ILE A 77 -4.00 8.25 18.11
CA ILE A 77 -4.05 9.35 19.07
C ILE A 77 -4.71 8.90 20.40
N GLY A 78 -5.72 8.03 20.31
CA GLY A 78 -6.35 7.45 21.50
C GLY A 78 -5.37 6.63 22.35
N ASP A 79 -4.49 5.87 21.71
CA ASP A 79 -3.59 4.95 22.39
C ASP A 79 -2.26 5.61 22.83
N TYR A 80 -1.70 6.52 22.02
CA TYR A 80 -0.35 7.09 22.23
C TYR A 80 -0.33 8.62 22.47
N GLY A 81 -1.50 9.25 22.51
CA GLY A 81 -1.61 10.71 22.63
C GLY A 81 -1.41 11.45 21.31
N PHE A 82 -1.67 12.77 21.32
CA PHE A 82 -1.81 13.55 20.10
C PHE A 82 -0.52 13.59 19.23
N GLY A 83 0.63 13.84 19.82
CA GLY A 83 1.90 14.01 19.08
C GLY A 83 2.40 12.70 18.46
N GLU A 84 2.55 11.67 19.30
CA GLU A 84 3.04 10.36 18.87
C GLU A 84 2.02 9.65 17.98
N GLY A 85 0.74 9.69 18.34
CA GLY A 85 -0.32 9.05 17.56
C GLY A 85 -0.47 9.64 16.16
N LEU A 86 -0.36 10.96 16.02
CA LEU A 86 -0.37 11.60 14.70
C LEU A 86 0.85 11.19 13.86
N TRP A 87 2.04 11.14 14.50
CA TRP A 87 3.26 10.70 13.83
C TRP A 87 3.15 9.25 13.38
N MET A 88 2.62 8.37 14.22
CA MET A 88 2.38 6.97 13.89
C MET A 88 1.41 6.83 12.71
N ALA A 89 0.32 7.59 12.71
CA ALA A 89 -0.65 7.56 11.61
C ALA A 89 0.00 7.96 10.27
N VAL A 90 0.80 9.02 10.24
CA VAL A 90 1.52 9.47 9.03
C VAL A 90 2.56 8.43 8.60
N PHE A 91 3.34 7.91 9.55
CA PHE A 91 4.38 6.92 9.26
C PHE A 91 3.80 5.65 8.64
N HIS A 92 2.77 5.08 9.28
CA HIS A 92 2.15 3.84 8.79
C HIS A 92 1.42 4.06 7.47
N SER A 93 0.83 5.24 7.25
CA SER A 93 0.18 5.54 5.98
C SER A 93 1.17 5.55 4.81
N ILE A 94 2.31 6.21 4.97
CA ILE A 94 3.38 6.25 3.95
C ILE A 94 4.00 4.86 3.77
N SER A 95 4.30 4.18 4.88
CA SER A 95 4.90 2.83 4.83
C SER A 95 3.98 1.82 4.15
N ALA A 96 2.67 1.86 4.41
CA ALA A 96 1.70 0.98 3.79
C ALA A 96 1.48 1.30 2.32
N PHE A 97 1.35 2.59 1.96
CA PHE A 97 1.17 3.01 0.59
C PHE A 97 2.38 2.65 -0.29
N CYS A 98 3.59 2.85 0.23
CA CYS A 98 4.84 2.49 -0.46
C CYS A 98 5.16 0.99 -0.40
N ASN A 99 4.32 0.16 0.21
CA ASN A 99 4.56 -1.28 0.43
C ASN A 99 5.92 -1.55 1.09
N ALA A 100 6.29 -0.75 2.09
CA ALA A 100 7.60 -0.83 2.74
C ALA A 100 7.61 -1.74 3.98
N GLY A 101 6.45 -1.92 4.64
CA GLY A 101 6.28 -2.82 5.78
C GLY A 101 6.97 -2.41 7.07
N PHE A 102 7.50 -1.20 7.14
CA PHE A 102 8.05 -0.69 8.39
C PHE A 102 6.93 -0.24 9.32
N ASP A 103 6.99 -0.68 10.55
CA ASP A 103 6.14 -0.23 11.65
C ASP A 103 6.98 0.46 12.73
N ILE A 104 6.32 1.27 13.55
CA ILE A 104 6.91 1.96 14.71
C ILE A 104 6.05 1.77 15.97
N VAL A 105 5.15 0.78 15.96
CA VAL A 105 4.37 0.41 17.12
C VAL A 105 5.32 -0.12 18.20
N ASN A 106 5.26 0.47 19.39
CA ASN A 106 6.09 0.07 20.52
C ASN A 106 5.19 -0.27 21.71
N ASP A 107 4.74 -1.51 21.74
CA ASP A 107 3.98 -2.09 22.85
C ASP A 107 4.85 -2.90 23.82
N GLY A 108 6.17 -2.78 23.69
CA GLY A 108 7.15 -3.48 24.53
C GLY A 108 7.41 -4.94 24.12
N ILE A 109 6.76 -5.43 23.06
CA ILE A 109 6.98 -6.77 22.51
C ILE A 109 7.80 -6.64 21.22
N LEU A 110 8.93 -7.33 21.16
CA LEU A 110 9.77 -7.33 19.95
C LEU A 110 9.05 -8.07 18.81
N PHE A 111 9.10 -7.48 17.61
CA PHE A 111 8.53 -8.03 16.37
C PHE A 111 7.00 -8.18 16.36
N ASN A 112 6.30 -7.40 17.19
CA ASN A 112 4.84 -7.49 17.30
C ASN A 112 4.08 -6.87 16.11
N SER A 113 4.72 -5.97 15.36
CA SER A 113 4.12 -5.23 14.24
C SER A 113 2.71 -4.68 14.62
N LEU A 114 1.68 -5.04 13.87
CA LEU A 114 0.30 -4.59 14.09
C LEU A 114 -0.58 -5.63 14.79
N MET A 115 0.00 -6.65 15.45
CA MET A 115 -0.78 -7.70 16.11
C MET A 115 -1.70 -7.16 17.20
N GLY A 116 -1.31 -6.09 17.90
CA GLY A 116 -2.19 -5.41 18.87
C GLY A 116 -3.47 -4.80 18.25
N TYR A 117 -3.48 -4.62 16.94
CA TYR A 117 -4.62 -4.08 16.17
C TYR A 117 -5.34 -5.14 15.32
N ALA A 118 -5.09 -6.44 15.53
CA ALA A 118 -5.67 -7.53 14.74
C ALA A 118 -7.21 -7.47 14.66
N ALA A 119 -7.89 -7.08 15.72
CA ALA A 119 -9.35 -6.92 15.76
C ALA A 119 -9.85 -5.54 15.35
N ASN A 120 -8.97 -4.55 15.13
CA ASN A 120 -9.37 -3.18 14.84
C ASN A 120 -9.70 -2.99 13.35
N PRO A 121 -10.99 -2.79 12.97
CA PRO A 121 -11.38 -2.70 11.57
C PRO A 121 -10.82 -1.46 10.87
N ILE A 122 -10.63 -0.35 11.58
CA ILE A 122 -10.18 0.91 10.99
C ILE A 122 -8.73 0.78 10.53
N ILE A 123 -7.86 0.28 11.40
CA ILE A 123 -6.43 0.11 11.08
C ILE A 123 -6.26 -0.94 9.99
N ASN A 124 -6.91 -2.12 10.13
CA ASN A 124 -6.82 -3.18 9.13
C ASN A 124 -7.27 -2.71 7.75
N LEU A 125 -8.46 -2.09 7.66
CA LEU A 125 -9.01 -1.63 6.39
C LEU A 125 -8.16 -0.52 5.77
N ALA A 126 -7.72 0.46 6.56
CA ALA A 126 -6.91 1.57 6.07
C ALA A 126 -5.58 1.06 5.49
N ILE A 127 -4.86 0.22 6.23
CA ILE A 127 -3.57 -0.32 5.78
C ILE A 127 -3.74 -1.21 4.53
N MET A 128 -4.71 -2.12 4.53
CA MET A 128 -4.97 -2.97 3.37
C MET A 128 -5.32 -2.17 2.12
N LEU A 129 -6.15 -1.14 2.24
CA LEU A 129 -6.49 -0.26 1.11
C LEU A 129 -5.27 0.50 0.60
N LEU A 130 -4.43 1.02 1.50
CA LEU A 130 -3.19 1.70 1.13
C LEU A 130 -2.24 0.78 0.36
N ILE A 131 -2.04 -0.45 0.86
CA ILE A 131 -1.22 -1.49 0.20
C ILE A 131 -1.77 -1.80 -1.20
N ILE A 132 -3.07 -2.06 -1.31
CA ILE A 132 -3.70 -2.39 -2.59
C ILE A 132 -3.56 -1.23 -3.57
N ILE A 133 -3.93 -0.01 -3.16
CA ILE A 133 -3.87 1.17 -4.02
C ILE A 133 -2.43 1.46 -4.46
N GLY A 134 -1.46 1.39 -3.54
CA GLY A 134 -0.05 1.56 -3.85
C GLY A 134 0.47 0.53 -4.86
N GLY A 135 0.02 -0.73 -4.75
CA GLY A 135 0.42 -1.83 -5.63
C GLY A 135 -0.29 -1.90 -7.00
N LEU A 136 -1.42 -1.19 -7.21
CA LEU A 136 -2.17 -1.27 -8.47
C LEU A 136 -1.46 -0.64 -9.68
N GLY A 137 -0.52 0.27 -9.45
CA GLY A 137 0.17 1.01 -10.50
C GLY A 137 -0.60 2.22 -11.05
N PHE A 138 0.16 3.21 -11.49
CA PHE A 138 -0.37 4.54 -11.83
C PHE A 138 -1.26 4.59 -13.06
N LEU A 139 -1.07 3.68 -14.03
CA LEU A 139 -1.96 3.56 -15.19
C LEU A 139 -3.36 3.12 -14.78
N THR A 140 -3.46 2.17 -13.84
CA THR A 140 -4.74 1.72 -13.31
C THR A 140 -5.46 2.84 -12.56
N TRP A 141 -4.72 3.70 -11.83
CA TRP A 141 -5.29 4.90 -11.20
C TRP A 141 -5.88 5.86 -12.25
N SER A 142 -5.13 6.08 -13.34
CA SER A 142 -5.61 6.94 -14.43
C SER A 142 -6.89 6.40 -15.05
N ASP A 143 -6.99 5.09 -15.26
CA ASP A 143 -8.22 4.45 -15.77
C ASP A 143 -9.39 4.61 -14.80
N ILE A 144 -9.17 4.39 -13.51
CA ILE A 144 -10.20 4.56 -12.48
C ILE A 144 -10.69 6.01 -12.43
N CYS A 145 -9.76 6.98 -12.44
CA CYS A 145 -10.12 8.40 -12.38
C CYS A 145 -10.80 8.91 -13.65
N THR A 146 -10.45 8.35 -14.82
CA THR A 146 -10.98 8.81 -16.10
C THR A 146 -12.31 8.14 -16.47
N ASN A 147 -12.42 6.82 -16.25
CA ASN A 147 -13.53 6.00 -16.69
C ASN A 147 -14.50 5.60 -15.55
N GLY A 148 -14.14 5.91 -14.28
CA GLY A 148 -14.96 5.58 -13.12
C GLY A 148 -15.29 4.09 -13.03
N ILE A 149 -16.58 3.76 -12.95
CA ILE A 149 -17.08 2.37 -12.79
C ILE A 149 -17.17 1.63 -14.13
N ASP A 150 -16.97 2.30 -15.27
CA ASP A 150 -17.08 1.66 -16.60
C ASP A 150 -15.82 0.87 -16.95
N ILE A 151 -15.71 -0.33 -16.36
CA ILE A 151 -14.56 -1.25 -16.56
C ILE A 151 -14.36 -1.62 -18.03
N LYS A 152 -15.40 -1.54 -18.88
CA LYS A 152 -15.28 -1.88 -20.31
C LYS A 152 -14.31 -0.96 -21.03
N ARG A 153 -14.19 0.30 -20.60
CA ARG A 153 -13.31 1.33 -21.18
C ARG A 153 -11.87 1.29 -20.66
N TYR A 154 -11.59 0.48 -19.63
CA TYR A 154 -10.24 0.37 -19.08
C TYR A 154 -9.29 -0.27 -20.08
N HIS A 155 -8.02 0.10 -19.99
CA HIS A 155 -6.95 -0.56 -20.71
C HIS A 155 -6.87 -2.04 -20.32
N MET A 156 -6.44 -2.89 -21.25
CA MET A 156 -6.31 -4.32 -21.01
C MET A 156 -5.44 -4.63 -19.76
N GLN A 157 -4.34 -3.91 -19.61
CA GLN A 157 -3.45 -4.02 -18.46
C GLN A 157 -4.19 -3.79 -17.14
N SER A 158 -4.99 -2.72 -17.04
CA SER A 158 -5.74 -2.41 -15.81
C SER A 158 -6.78 -3.48 -15.49
N LYS A 159 -7.45 -4.05 -16.51
CA LYS A 159 -8.39 -5.17 -16.33
C LYS A 159 -7.69 -6.40 -15.76
N VAL A 160 -6.54 -6.76 -16.32
CA VAL A 160 -5.74 -7.90 -15.85
C VAL A 160 -5.30 -7.67 -14.40
N ILE A 161 -4.73 -6.50 -14.10
CA ILE A 161 -4.26 -6.16 -12.75
C ILE A 161 -5.41 -6.27 -11.74
N LEU A 162 -6.57 -5.68 -12.02
CA LEU A 162 -7.71 -5.71 -11.10
C LEU A 162 -8.25 -7.13 -10.91
N THR A 163 -8.36 -7.91 -11.98
CA THR A 163 -8.86 -9.29 -11.90
C THR A 163 -7.91 -10.19 -11.12
N VAL A 164 -6.61 -10.14 -11.44
CA VAL A 164 -5.59 -10.94 -10.75
C VAL A 164 -5.49 -10.53 -9.29
N THR A 165 -5.47 -9.22 -8.99
CA THR A 165 -5.46 -8.70 -7.62
C THR A 165 -6.65 -9.21 -6.82
N SER A 166 -7.85 -9.14 -7.39
CA SER A 166 -9.06 -9.64 -6.71
C SER A 166 -8.99 -11.14 -6.45
N GLY A 167 -8.52 -11.93 -7.41
CA GLY A 167 -8.34 -13.37 -7.25
C GLY A 167 -7.31 -13.72 -6.17
N LEU A 168 -6.14 -13.05 -6.19
CA LEU A 168 -5.07 -13.23 -5.21
C LEU A 168 -5.42 -12.75 -3.79
N ILE A 169 -6.44 -11.93 -3.63
CA ILE A 169 -6.97 -11.57 -2.32
C ILE A 169 -8.05 -12.54 -1.89
N LEU A 170 -9.05 -12.80 -2.73
CA LEU A 170 -10.23 -13.59 -2.33
C LEU A 170 -9.90 -15.06 -2.06
N VAL A 171 -9.13 -15.70 -2.95
CA VAL A 171 -8.83 -17.15 -2.80
C VAL A 171 -8.04 -17.46 -1.52
N PRO A 172 -6.90 -16.76 -1.23
CA PRO A 172 -6.19 -17.00 0.01
C PRO A 172 -6.96 -16.56 1.25
N THR A 173 -7.78 -15.50 1.18
CA THR A 173 -8.64 -15.10 2.30
C THR A 173 -9.56 -16.22 2.73
N VAL A 174 -10.21 -16.90 1.76
CA VAL A 174 -11.08 -18.06 2.04
C VAL A 174 -10.28 -19.19 2.71
N TYR A 175 -9.07 -19.48 2.19
CA TYR A 175 -8.21 -20.51 2.79
C TYR A 175 -7.82 -20.14 4.23
N PHE A 176 -7.26 -18.95 4.47
CA PHE A 176 -6.84 -18.53 5.80
C PHE A 176 -8.02 -18.48 6.77
N PHE A 177 -9.18 -18.04 6.31
CA PHE A 177 -10.37 -17.97 7.14
C PHE A 177 -10.88 -19.36 7.57
N PHE A 178 -10.96 -20.33 6.68
CA PHE A 178 -11.58 -21.61 6.99
C PHE A 178 -10.60 -22.67 7.53
N PHE A 179 -9.33 -22.59 7.22
CA PHE A 179 -8.37 -23.65 7.55
C PHE A 179 -7.29 -23.20 8.53
N GLU A 180 -6.78 -21.98 8.41
CA GLU A 180 -5.61 -21.55 9.18
C GLU A 180 -5.99 -20.87 10.50
N LEU A 181 -6.87 -19.88 10.48
CA LEU A 181 -7.18 -19.01 11.60
C LEU A 181 -8.45 -19.45 12.37
N VAL A 182 -8.79 -20.73 12.29
CA VAL A 182 -10.03 -21.29 12.94
C VAL A 182 -10.02 -21.12 14.46
N HIS A 183 -8.85 -21.09 15.06
CA HIS A 183 -8.65 -20.98 16.50
C HIS A 183 -8.89 -19.56 17.05
N LEU A 184 -8.93 -18.54 16.17
CA LEU A 184 -9.13 -17.15 16.57
C LEU A 184 -10.62 -16.78 16.70
N PRO A 185 -10.96 -15.77 17.51
CA PRO A 185 -12.29 -15.17 17.56
C PRO A 185 -12.73 -14.67 16.16
N PHE A 186 -14.03 -14.67 15.89
CA PHE A 186 -14.55 -14.37 14.55
C PHE A 186 -14.04 -13.05 13.96
N ALA A 187 -13.98 -11.99 14.76
CA ALA A 187 -13.51 -10.67 14.28
C ALA A 187 -12.02 -10.69 13.89
N GLU A 188 -11.16 -11.22 14.75
CA GLU A 188 -9.73 -11.37 14.48
C GLU A 188 -9.46 -12.32 13.31
N ARG A 189 -10.22 -13.42 13.25
CA ARG A 189 -10.18 -14.38 12.18
C ARG A 189 -10.52 -13.77 10.83
N PHE A 190 -11.57 -12.95 10.76
CA PHE A 190 -12.01 -12.30 9.51
C PHE A 190 -10.98 -11.28 9.04
N TRP A 191 -10.59 -10.34 9.93
CA TRP A 191 -9.62 -9.31 9.57
C TRP A 191 -8.23 -9.90 9.34
N GLY A 192 -7.80 -10.85 10.16
CA GLY A 192 -6.52 -11.54 10.02
C GLY A 192 -6.41 -12.31 8.71
N ALA A 193 -7.46 -13.05 8.31
CA ALA A 193 -7.47 -13.78 7.04
C ALA A 193 -7.37 -12.85 5.83
N LEU A 194 -8.13 -11.75 5.86
CA LEU A 194 -8.10 -10.77 4.78
C LEU A 194 -6.74 -10.03 4.74
N PHE A 195 -6.21 -9.65 5.89
CA PHE A 195 -4.92 -8.99 6.01
C PHE A 195 -3.78 -9.90 5.54
N GLN A 196 -3.82 -11.19 5.94
CA GLN A 196 -2.81 -12.18 5.54
C GLN A 196 -2.83 -12.50 4.03
N ALA A 197 -3.95 -12.29 3.36
CA ALA A 197 -4.01 -12.39 1.89
C ALA A 197 -3.44 -11.15 1.18
N VAL A 198 -3.43 -9.99 1.84
CA VAL A 198 -2.97 -8.71 1.26
C VAL A 198 -1.48 -8.47 1.53
N THR A 199 -1.02 -8.69 2.78
CA THR A 199 0.33 -8.31 3.22
C THR A 199 1.49 -9.00 2.47
N PRO A 200 1.41 -10.27 2.03
CA PRO A 200 2.51 -10.92 1.30
C PRO A 200 2.80 -10.27 -0.06
N ARG A 201 1.88 -9.47 -0.57
CA ARG A 201 2.04 -8.72 -1.82
C ARG A 201 2.96 -7.51 -1.62
N THR A 202 4.17 -7.77 -1.14
CA THR A 202 5.28 -6.83 -0.92
C THR A 202 5.10 -5.83 0.23
N ALA A 203 4.07 -5.95 1.09
CA ALA A 203 3.83 -4.98 2.15
C ALA A 203 4.61 -5.25 3.46
N GLY A 204 4.58 -6.48 3.99
CA GLY A 204 5.39 -6.89 5.13
C GLY A 204 4.85 -6.58 6.52
N PHE A 205 3.67 -5.99 6.68
CA PHE A 205 3.01 -5.84 7.97
C PHE A 205 2.41 -7.14 8.47
N ASN A 206 2.39 -7.36 9.79
CA ASN A 206 1.80 -8.54 10.41
C ASN A 206 0.71 -8.16 11.42
N THR A 207 -0.44 -8.83 11.32
CA THR A 207 -1.52 -8.80 12.31
C THR A 207 -1.77 -10.16 12.93
N VAL A 208 -1.08 -11.19 12.43
CA VAL A 208 -1.17 -12.59 12.89
C VAL A 208 0.25 -13.11 13.12
N ASP A 209 0.43 -13.97 14.12
CA ASP A 209 1.73 -14.61 14.36
C ASP A 209 2.03 -15.63 13.26
N LEU A 210 3.00 -15.31 12.42
CA LEU A 210 3.42 -16.18 11.30
C LEU A 210 4.08 -17.49 11.79
N ASN A 211 4.67 -17.50 13.01
CA ASN A 211 5.29 -18.70 13.56
C ASN A 211 4.25 -19.71 14.04
N ALA A 212 3.04 -19.26 14.37
CA ALA A 212 1.93 -20.12 14.77
C ALA A 212 1.18 -20.72 13.59
N MET A 213 1.50 -20.31 12.35
CA MET A 213 0.87 -20.84 11.12
C MET A 213 1.37 -22.26 10.79
N SER A 214 0.46 -23.05 10.20
CA SER A 214 0.80 -24.37 9.66
C SER A 214 1.84 -24.27 8.51
N GLU A 215 2.56 -25.36 8.25
CA GLU A 215 3.49 -25.43 7.10
C GLU A 215 2.80 -25.10 5.78
N THR A 216 1.54 -25.53 5.61
CA THR A 216 0.74 -25.21 4.42
C THR A 216 0.41 -23.71 4.35
N GLY A 217 0.07 -23.07 5.47
CA GLY A 217 -0.17 -21.64 5.56
C GLY A 217 1.07 -20.82 5.21
N GLN A 218 2.24 -21.22 5.73
CA GLN A 218 3.52 -20.61 5.40
C GLN A 218 3.89 -20.78 3.93
N MET A 219 3.63 -21.96 3.35
CA MET A 219 3.85 -22.24 1.92
C MET A 219 2.96 -21.35 1.03
N ILE A 220 1.68 -21.22 1.35
CA ILE A 220 0.75 -20.34 0.62
C ILE A 220 1.18 -18.88 0.74
N THR A 221 1.55 -18.43 1.94
CA THR A 221 2.08 -17.08 2.16
C THR A 221 3.32 -16.83 1.30
N SER A 222 4.25 -17.80 1.24
CA SER A 222 5.46 -17.70 0.40
C SER A 222 5.14 -17.64 -1.10
N LEU A 223 4.14 -18.40 -1.55
CA LEU A 223 3.67 -18.33 -2.94
C LEU A 223 3.05 -16.98 -3.30
N LEU A 224 2.38 -16.31 -2.34
CA LEU A 224 1.81 -14.98 -2.54
C LEU A 224 2.86 -13.86 -2.62
N MET A 225 4.10 -14.14 -2.21
CA MET A 225 5.23 -13.19 -2.29
C MET A 225 5.90 -13.15 -3.67
N ILE A 226 5.60 -14.11 -4.55
CA ILE A 226 6.15 -14.22 -5.92
C ILE A 226 5.28 -13.43 -6.91
#